data_ce4df75874dd29a894611089f8e77b11
#
_entry.id   ce4df75874dd29a894611089f8e77b11
#
_cell.length_a   1.000
_cell.length_b   1.000
_cell.length_c   1.000
_cell.angle_alpha   90.00
_cell.angle_beta   90.00
_cell.angle_gamma   90.00
#
_symmetry.space_group_name_H-M   'P 1'
#
loop_
_entity.id
_entity.type
_entity.pdbx_description
1 polymer ?
#
loop_
_entity_poly.entity_id
_entity_poly.type
_entity_poly.pdbx_seq_one_letter_code
_entity_poly.pdbx_strand_id
1 'polypeptide(L)'
;IMAMQPSVLILDEPTSQLDPIAATDFLNTVRKINRELRTTIIITEHRLEDIFYASDKVVVIEDGKVIADDEPRKIGEFLREGNNRMFAAMPTPVQIFYGVKNSYISEDGTTVPEFQKCPLTVREGGDWLSRIFKDKTPEYTTVPEKITTDPDNVKDPAVLVKEVWFRYEKDTPDVLKGITFQVPENTLFAIVGGNGTGK
;
A
#
# COMPACT_ATOMS: atom_id res chain seq x y z
N ILE A 1 6.10 -22.45 15.07
CA ILE A 1 7.05 -21.49 15.69
C ILE A 1 6.46 -20.94 16.99
N MET A 2 5.22 -20.42 17.01
CA MET A 2 4.60 -19.81 18.21
C MET A 2 4.43 -20.76 19.40
N ALA A 3 4.28 -22.08 19.16
CA ALA A 3 4.25 -23.08 20.24
C ALA A 3 5.53 -23.13 21.10
N MET A 4 6.64 -22.61 20.57
CA MET A 4 7.93 -22.50 21.29
C MET A 4 8.04 -21.24 22.15
N GLN A 5 7.03 -20.36 22.12
CA GLN A 5 6.99 -19.08 22.84
C GLN A 5 8.29 -18.26 22.70
N PRO A 6 8.71 -17.92 21.47
CA PRO A 6 9.95 -17.19 21.26
C PRO A 6 9.85 -15.78 21.85
N SER A 7 10.93 -15.29 22.45
CA SER A 7 11.04 -13.89 22.89
C SER A 7 11.28 -12.93 21.72
N VAL A 8 11.88 -13.43 20.63
CA VAL A 8 12.13 -12.68 19.39
C VAL A 8 11.64 -13.51 18.21
N LEU A 9 10.87 -12.88 17.33
CA LEU A 9 10.38 -13.45 16.08
C LEU A 9 10.94 -12.62 14.91
N ILE A 10 11.63 -13.29 13.99
CA ILE A 10 12.16 -12.65 12.78
C ILE A 10 11.34 -13.15 11.60
N LEU A 11 10.80 -12.23 10.81
CA LEU A 11 9.96 -12.48 9.65
C LEU A 11 10.57 -11.78 8.43
N ASP A 12 10.99 -12.56 7.45
CA ASP A 12 11.60 -12.06 6.23
C ASP A 12 10.58 -12.12 5.08
N GLU A 13 10.14 -10.96 4.61
CA GLU A 13 9.13 -10.76 3.57
C GLU A 13 7.90 -11.69 3.68
N PRO A 14 7.27 -11.79 4.86
CA PRO A 14 6.26 -12.82 5.08
C PRO A 14 4.99 -12.64 4.25
N THR A 15 4.75 -11.44 3.69
CA THR A 15 3.55 -11.18 2.88
C THR A 15 3.77 -11.32 1.37
N SER A 16 5.00 -11.57 0.91
CA SER A 16 5.38 -11.57 -0.51
C SER A 16 4.58 -12.55 -1.39
N GLN A 17 4.12 -13.67 -0.83
CA GLN A 17 3.35 -14.71 -1.52
C GLN A 17 1.84 -14.68 -1.18
N LEU A 18 1.40 -13.71 -0.38
CA LEU A 18 0.02 -13.59 0.04
C LEU A 18 -0.75 -12.63 -0.86
N ASP A 19 -2.04 -12.91 -1.06
CA ASP A 19 -2.93 -11.91 -1.63
C ASP A 19 -3.17 -10.77 -0.62
N PRO A 20 -3.70 -9.61 -1.05
CA PRO A 20 -3.85 -8.44 -0.17
C PRO A 20 -4.68 -8.70 1.09
N ILE A 21 -5.71 -9.57 1.02
CA ILE A 21 -6.57 -9.88 2.16
C ILE A 21 -5.79 -10.72 3.17
N ALA A 22 -5.18 -11.81 2.70
CA ALA A 22 -4.38 -12.68 3.53
C ALA A 22 -3.17 -11.96 4.14
N ALA A 23 -2.53 -11.04 3.40
CA ALA A 23 -1.44 -10.21 3.90
C ALA A 23 -1.90 -9.32 5.08
N THR A 24 -3.05 -8.65 4.93
CA THR A 24 -3.62 -7.81 5.98
C THR A 24 -3.96 -8.61 7.22
N ASP A 25 -4.60 -9.77 7.07
CA ASP A 25 -4.94 -10.66 8.19
C ASP A 25 -3.70 -11.20 8.90
N PHE A 26 -2.66 -11.56 8.13
CA PHE A 26 -1.37 -11.98 8.67
C PHE A 26 -0.73 -10.87 9.52
N LEU A 27 -0.61 -9.66 9.00
CA LEU A 27 -0.02 -8.53 9.72
C LEU A 27 -0.82 -8.13 10.96
N ASN A 28 -2.15 -8.23 10.91
CA ASN A 28 -3.00 -8.03 12.09
C ASN A 28 -2.72 -9.09 13.17
N THR A 29 -2.50 -10.34 12.76
CA THR A 29 -2.13 -11.43 13.67
C THR A 29 -0.74 -11.18 14.29
N VAL A 30 0.23 -10.74 13.49
CA VAL A 30 1.58 -10.38 13.96
C VAL A 30 1.52 -9.28 15.02
N ARG A 31 0.72 -8.23 14.78
CA ARG A 31 0.50 -7.14 15.76
C ARG A 31 -0.14 -7.64 17.05
N LYS A 32 -1.09 -8.56 16.95
CA LYS A 32 -1.75 -9.16 18.10
C LYS A 32 -0.75 -9.97 18.94
N ILE A 33 0.09 -10.77 18.29
CA ILE A 33 1.19 -11.51 18.94
C ILE A 33 2.13 -10.57 19.69
N ASN A 34 2.57 -9.49 19.04
CA ASN A 34 3.46 -8.50 19.68
C ASN A 34 2.82 -7.91 20.95
N ARG A 35 1.56 -7.47 20.88
CA ARG A 35 0.87 -6.83 22.02
C ARG A 35 0.54 -7.79 23.14
N GLU A 36 -0.03 -8.96 22.82
CA GLU A 36 -0.56 -9.89 23.83
C GLU A 36 0.51 -10.77 24.43
N LEU A 37 1.46 -11.24 23.61
CA LEU A 37 2.53 -12.13 24.07
C LEU A 37 3.84 -11.38 24.36
N ARG A 38 3.89 -10.07 24.13
CA ARG A 38 5.10 -9.23 24.31
C ARG A 38 6.33 -9.77 23.57
N THR A 39 6.09 -10.45 22.45
CA THR A 39 7.17 -10.97 21.60
C THR A 39 7.77 -9.80 20.82
N THR A 40 9.09 -9.65 20.86
CA THR A 40 9.79 -8.69 19.98
C THR A 40 9.75 -9.21 18.56
N ILE A 41 9.33 -8.36 17.61
CA ILE A 41 9.20 -8.76 16.22
C ILE A 41 10.11 -7.90 15.35
N ILE A 42 10.91 -8.56 14.52
CA ILE A 42 11.70 -7.95 13.46
C ILE A 42 11.07 -8.43 12.15
N ILE A 43 10.67 -7.50 11.31
CA ILE A 43 10.03 -7.81 10.03
C ILE A 43 10.70 -7.03 8.90
N THR A 44 11.05 -7.71 7.80
CA THR A 44 11.42 -7.05 6.54
C THR A 44 10.21 -7.05 5.62
N GLU A 45 9.92 -5.94 4.97
CA GLU A 45 8.80 -5.80 4.04
C GLU A 45 9.09 -4.74 2.99
N HIS A 46 8.57 -4.98 1.78
CA HIS A 46 8.59 -4.01 0.69
C HIS A 46 7.31 -3.15 0.64
N ARG A 47 6.21 -3.68 1.16
CA ARG A 47 4.91 -3.01 1.19
C ARG A 47 4.73 -2.28 2.52
N LEU A 48 5.16 -1.03 2.56
CA LEU A 48 5.21 -0.24 3.80
C LEU A 48 3.83 0.24 4.27
N GLU A 49 2.83 0.34 3.38
CA GLU A 49 1.48 0.84 3.72
C GLU A 49 0.87 0.14 4.94
N ASP A 50 1.06 -1.18 5.06
CA ASP A 50 0.40 -1.99 6.07
C ASP A 50 1.19 -2.14 7.38
N ILE A 51 2.51 -1.91 7.37
CA ILE A 51 3.37 -2.17 8.52
C ILE A 51 4.00 -0.91 9.12
N PHE A 52 4.28 0.10 8.30
CA PHE A 52 5.03 1.28 8.68
C PHE A 52 4.43 2.01 9.88
N TYR A 53 3.11 2.25 9.87
CA TYR A 53 2.41 2.96 10.94
C TYR A 53 2.31 2.15 12.25
N ALA A 54 2.50 0.84 12.19
CA ALA A 54 2.38 -0.08 13.31
C ALA A 54 3.73 -0.42 13.95
N SER A 55 4.82 -0.02 13.32
CA SER A 55 6.18 -0.23 13.81
C SER A 55 6.53 0.81 14.87
N ASP A 56 7.20 0.37 15.93
CA ASP A 56 7.76 1.28 16.95
C ASP A 56 9.03 1.94 16.41
N LYS A 57 9.77 1.23 15.57
CA LYS A 57 11.05 1.64 15.02
C LYS A 57 11.22 1.13 13.58
N VAL A 58 11.82 1.94 12.72
CA VAL A 58 12.13 1.60 11.34
C VAL A 58 13.61 1.81 11.07
N VAL A 59 14.24 0.80 10.49
CA VAL A 59 15.63 0.84 10.03
C VAL A 59 15.62 0.82 8.51
N VAL A 60 16.27 1.80 7.90
CA VAL A 60 16.46 1.87 6.44
C VAL A 60 17.86 1.44 6.10
N ILE A 61 17.98 0.46 5.22
CA ILE A 61 19.25 -0.09 4.76
C ILE A 61 19.43 0.22 3.27
N GLU A 62 20.56 0.78 2.91
CA GLU A 62 20.94 1.06 1.52
C GLU A 62 22.43 0.73 1.35
N ASP A 63 22.80 0.07 0.27
CA ASP A 63 24.17 -0.36 -0.03
C ASP A 63 24.88 -1.08 1.15
N GLY A 64 24.13 -1.93 1.86
CA GLY A 64 24.63 -2.70 2.99
C GLY A 64 24.92 -1.88 4.26
N LYS A 65 24.44 -0.64 4.33
CA LYS A 65 24.60 0.27 5.46
C LYS A 65 23.26 0.73 6.00
N VAL A 66 23.17 0.89 7.31
CA VAL A 66 22.06 1.59 7.94
C VAL A 66 22.19 3.08 7.65
N ILE A 67 21.23 3.65 6.91
CA ILE A 67 21.20 5.07 6.58
C ILE A 67 20.23 5.85 7.48
N ALA A 68 19.25 5.18 8.07
CA ALA A 68 18.33 5.76 9.05
C ALA A 68 17.86 4.70 10.05
N ASP A 69 17.63 5.12 11.29
CA ASP A 69 17.19 4.26 12.40
C ASP A 69 16.41 5.13 13.40
N ASP A 70 15.09 5.27 13.22
CA ASP A 70 14.25 6.12 14.06
C ASP A 70 12.76 5.69 14.03
N GLU A 71 11.92 6.45 14.71
CA GLU A 71 10.47 6.32 14.65
C GLU A 71 9.92 6.55 13.22
N PRO A 72 8.84 5.88 12.81
CA PRO A 72 8.29 5.98 11.45
C PRO A 72 8.09 7.42 10.95
N ARG A 73 7.63 8.32 11.82
CA ARG A 73 7.37 9.73 11.43
C ARG A 73 8.63 10.48 11.02
N LYS A 74 9.75 10.23 11.70
CA LYS A 74 11.04 10.86 11.40
C LYS A 74 11.72 10.25 10.18
N ILE A 75 11.50 8.99 9.90
CA ILE A 75 12.01 8.32 8.70
C ILE A 75 11.48 8.99 7.42
N GLY A 76 10.19 9.34 7.39
CA GLY A 76 9.60 10.07 6.26
C GLY A 76 10.29 11.42 5.99
N GLU A 77 10.61 12.15 7.04
CA GLU A 77 11.34 13.43 6.95
C GLU A 77 12.77 13.22 6.43
N PHE A 78 13.52 12.33 7.05
CA PHE A 78 14.87 11.99 6.65
C PHE A 78 14.99 11.60 5.17
N LEU A 79 14.11 10.70 4.69
CA LEU A 79 14.13 10.24 3.31
C LEU A 79 13.74 11.36 2.33
N ARG A 80 12.84 12.25 2.71
CA ARG A 80 12.44 13.39 1.89
C ARG A 80 13.55 14.42 1.76
N GLU A 81 14.17 14.81 2.85
CA GLU A 81 15.27 15.80 2.87
C GLU A 81 16.49 15.28 2.14
N GLY A 82 16.82 14.00 2.28
CA GLY A 82 17.91 13.33 1.56
C GLY A 82 17.60 13.05 0.09
N ASN A 83 16.41 13.40 -0.42
CA ASN A 83 15.95 13.07 -1.77
C ASN A 83 16.13 11.57 -2.10
N ASN A 84 15.93 10.71 -1.10
CA ASN A 84 16.18 9.28 -1.21
C ASN A 84 15.06 8.59 -2.01
N ARG A 85 15.42 7.63 -2.86
CA ARG A 85 14.47 6.85 -3.69
C ARG A 85 13.43 6.11 -2.87
N MET A 86 13.79 5.69 -1.66
CA MET A 86 12.87 4.99 -0.75
C MET A 86 11.70 5.88 -0.30
N PHE A 87 11.79 7.21 -0.46
CA PHE A 87 10.65 8.09 -0.19
C PHE A 87 9.44 7.75 -1.06
N ALA A 88 9.63 7.29 -2.29
CA ALA A 88 8.54 6.85 -3.18
C ALA A 88 7.82 5.57 -2.68
N ALA A 89 8.44 4.80 -1.79
CA ALA A 89 7.83 3.62 -1.17
C ALA A 89 7.12 3.94 0.16
N MET A 90 7.18 5.19 0.65
CA MET A 90 6.49 5.58 1.88
C MET A 90 4.96 5.49 1.72
N PRO A 91 4.22 5.28 2.82
CA PRO A 91 2.77 5.35 2.79
C PRO A 91 2.24 6.65 2.16
N THR A 92 1.18 6.54 1.39
CA THR A 92 0.55 7.66 0.66
C THR A 92 0.32 8.91 1.53
N PRO A 93 -0.18 8.82 2.78
CA PRO A 93 -0.33 9.99 3.65
C PRO A 93 0.99 10.72 3.93
N VAL A 94 2.09 9.97 4.08
CA VAL A 94 3.44 10.53 4.29
C VAL A 94 3.91 11.27 3.05
N GLN A 95 3.73 10.67 1.86
CA GLN A 95 4.10 11.28 0.59
C GLN A 95 3.34 12.60 0.35
N ILE A 96 2.02 12.61 0.54
CA ILE A 96 1.18 13.80 0.38
C ILE A 96 1.62 14.89 1.37
N PHE A 97 1.83 14.54 2.64
CA PHE A 97 2.24 15.47 3.67
C PHE A 97 3.53 16.21 3.31
N TYR A 98 4.58 15.48 2.97
CA TYR A 98 5.87 16.09 2.59
C TYR A 98 5.84 16.71 1.19
N GLY A 99 4.94 16.28 0.30
CA GLY A 99 4.73 16.89 -1.00
C GLY A 99 4.22 18.33 -0.92
N VAL A 100 3.40 18.62 0.10
CA VAL A 100 2.80 19.95 0.27
C VAL A 100 3.42 20.77 1.41
N LYS A 101 4.18 20.16 2.33
CA LYS A 101 4.77 20.83 3.50
C LYS A 101 5.50 22.12 3.13
N ASN A 102 6.32 22.11 2.08
CA ASN A 102 7.11 23.27 1.66
C ASN A 102 6.25 24.45 1.18
N SER A 103 5.04 24.20 0.71
CA SER A 103 4.10 25.26 0.29
C SER A 103 3.42 25.98 1.48
N TYR A 104 3.63 25.49 2.71
CA TYR A 104 3.04 25.99 3.95
C TYR A 104 4.09 26.38 4.99
N ILE A 105 5.33 26.61 4.57
CA ILE A 105 6.37 27.20 5.41
C ILE A 105 6.26 28.72 5.27
N SER A 106 6.13 29.44 6.39
CA SER A 106 6.10 30.89 6.43
C SER A 106 7.45 31.50 6.02
N GLU A 107 7.47 32.78 5.59
CA GLU A 107 8.69 33.48 5.18
C GLU A 107 9.77 33.54 6.28
N ASP A 108 9.36 33.49 7.55
CA ASP A 108 10.24 33.42 8.72
C ASP A 108 10.78 32.00 9.00
N GLY A 109 10.44 31.00 8.19
CA GLY A 109 10.85 29.59 8.35
C GLY A 109 10.02 28.83 9.37
N THR A 110 8.97 29.43 9.96
CA THR A 110 8.09 28.70 10.90
C THR A 110 7.13 27.81 10.13
N THR A 111 6.98 26.56 10.61
CA THR A 111 6.01 25.61 10.08
C THR A 111 4.69 25.81 10.78
N VAL A 112 3.59 25.94 10.03
CA VAL A 112 2.25 26.02 10.62
C VAL A 112 1.94 24.79 11.46
N PRO A 113 1.15 24.92 12.56
CA PRO A 113 0.92 23.83 13.52
C PRO A 113 0.43 22.51 12.87
N GLU A 114 -0.32 22.61 11.80
CA GLU A 114 -0.87 21.46 11.06
C GLU A 114 0.22 20.58 10.42
N PHE A 115 1.41 21.13 10.22
CA PHE A 115 2.56 20.42 9.63
C PHE A 115 3.60 19.93 10.64
N GLN A 116 3.30 19.99 11.94
CA GLN A 116 4.21 19.50 12.98
C GLN A 116 4.22 17.98 13.10
N LYS A 117 3.11 17.31 12.74
CA LYS A 117 2.96 15.87 12.89
C LYS A 117 2.54 15.21 11.58
N CYS A 118 3.48 14.50 10.96
CA CYS A 118 3.21 13.74 9.74
C CYS A 118 2.17 12.62 9.98
N PRO A 119 1.10 12.53 9.16
CA PRO A 119 0.15 11.43 9.24
C PRO A 119 0.79 10.14 8.73
N LEU A 120 0.54 9.01 9.39
CA LEU A 120 1.03 7.69 8.97
C LEU A 120 -0.06 6.80 8.37
N THR A 121 -1.33 7.10 8.67
CA THR A 121 -2.47 6.31 8.19
C THR A 121 -3.38 7.15 7.31
N VAL A 122 -4.17 6.48 6.46
CA VAL A 122 -5.19 7.16 5.62
C VAL A 122 -6.16 7.98 6.47
N ARG A 123 -6.55 7.47 7.64
CA ARG A 123 -7.41 8.19 8.59
C ARG A 123 -6.75 9.48 9.11
N GLU A 124 -5.52 9.37 9.62
CA GLU A 124 -4.76 10.54 10.06
C GLU A 124 -4.58 11.56 8.92
N GLY A 125 -4.31 11.06 7.70
CA GLY A 125 -4.18 11.88 6.50
C GLY A 125 -5.48 12.60 6.13
N GLY A 126 -6.61 11.91 6.17
CA GLY A 126 -7.93 12.50 5.94
C GLY A 126 -8.29 13.57 6.96
N ASP A 127 -8.06 13.30 8.25
CA ASP A 127 -8.28 14.27 9.34
C ASP A 127 -7.36 15.49 9.20
N TRP A 128 -6.12 15.30 8.78
CA TRP A 128 -5.16 16.35 8.52
C TRP A 128 -5.57 17.21 7.31
N LEU A 129 -5.91 16.60 6.17
CA LEU A 129 -6.37 17.30 4.97
C LEU A 129 -7.64 18.12 5.26
N SER A 130 -8.59 17.56 5.99
CA SER A 130 -9.83 18.23 6.36
C SER A 130 -9.59 19.50 7.18
N ARG A 131 -8.55 19.54 8.01
CA ARG A 131 -8.17 20.74 8.77
C ARG A 131 -7.53 21.81 7.90
N ILE A 132 -6.63 21.40 6.97
CA ILE A 132 -5.90 22.35 6.10
C ILE A 132 -6.83 22.97 5.05
N PHE A 133 -7.77 22.17 4.52
CA PHE A 133 -8.66 22.60 3.43
C PHE A 133 -10.06 22.98 3.91
N LYS A 134 -10.28 23.16 5.22
CA LYS A 134 -11.59 23.42 5.83
C LYS A 134 -12.36 24.55 5.13
N ASP A 135 -11.66 25.59 4.71
CA ASP A 135 -12.25 26.80 4.09
C ASP A 135 -11.88 26.96 2.61
N LYS A 136 -11.33 25.89 2.00
CA LYS A 136 -10.92 25.89 0.59
C LYS A 136 -11.84 24.97 -0.21
N THR A 137 -12.45 25.52 -1.24
CA THR A 137 -13.17 24.72 -2.26
C THR A 137 -12.12 24.13 -3.21
N PRO A 138 -12.05 22.80 -3.39
CA PRO A 138 -11.13 22.23 -4.36
C PRO A 138 -11.49 22.71 -5.78
N GLU A 139 -10.54 23.32 -6.46
CA GLU A 139 -10.64 23.49 -7.91
C GLU A 139 -10.39 22.11 -8.53
N TYR A 140 -11.45 21.48 -9.00
CA TYR A 140 -11.33 20.24 -9.75
C TYR A 140 -10.71 20.57 -11.12
N THR A 141 -9.44 20.28 -11.28
CA THR A 141 -8.89 20.10 -12.62
C THR A 141 -9.63 18.90 -13.20
N THR A 142 -10.40 19.11 -14.24
CA THR A 142 -11.07 18.02 -14.95
C THR A 142 -10.02 16.99 -15.31
N VAL A 143 -10.05 15.86 -14.64
CA VAL A 143 -9.28 14.68 -15.09
C VAL A 143 -9.79 14.40 -16.49
N PRO A 144 -8.91 14.31 -17.51
CA PRO A 144 -9.35 13.96 -18.85
C PRO A 144 -10.26 12.75 -18.76
N GLU A 145 -11.49 12.84 -19.25
CA GLU A 145 -12.39 11.70 -19.28
C GLU A 145 -11.63 10.56 -19.93
N LYS A 146 -11.37 9.52 -19.16
CA LYS A 146 -10.94 8.26 -19.75
C LYS A 146 -11.99 7.90 -20.77
N ILE A 147 -11.60 7.78 -22.04
CA ILE A 147 -12.50 7.28 -23.09
C ILE A 147 -13.01 5.94 -22.58
N THR A 148 -14.19 5.95 -22.01
CA THR A 148 -14.89 4.73 -21.59
C THR A 148 -15.39 4.08 -22.86
N THR A 149 -14.57 3.24 -23.47
CA THR A 149 -15.09 2.26 -24.43
C THR A 149 -16.08 1.40 -23.64
N ASP A 150 -17.33 1.37 -24.11
CA ASP A 150 -18.37 0.50 -23.57
C ASP A 150 -17.79 -0.94 -23.55
N PRO A 151 -17.56 -1.53 -22.37
CA PRO A 151 -16.92 -2.83 -22.29
C PRO A 151 -17.72 -3.95 -22.97
N ASP A 152 -19.02 -3.74 -23.20
CA ASP A 152 -19.91 -4.70 -23.81
C ASP A 152 -19.99 -4.57 -25.34
N ASN A 153 -19.40 -3.53 -25.94
CA ASN A 153 -19.51 -3.23 -27.37
C ASN A 153 -18.16 -2.91 -28.03
N VAL A 154 -17.14 -3.71 -27.72
CA VAL A 154 -15.83 -3.58 -28.35
C VAL A 154 -15.86 -4.23 -29.74
N LYS A 155 -15.74 -3.43 -30.82
CA LYS A 155 -15.47 -3.96 -32.15
C LYS A 155 -14.01 -4.43 -32.20
N ASP A 156 -13.80 -5.68 -32.57
CA ASP A 156 -12.48 -6.33 -32.69
C ASP A 156 -11.64 -6.24 -31.38
N PRO A 157 -12.00 -7.01 -30.34
CA PRO A 157 -11.20 -7.06 -29.12
C PRO A 157 -9.88 -7.78 -29.37
N ALA A 158 -8.78 -7.30 -28.75
CA ALA A 158 -7.49 -7.98 -28.80
C ALA A 158 -7.55 -9.39 -28.17
N VAL A 159 -8.41 -9.56 -27.14
CA VAL A 159 -8.70 -10.87 -26.55
C VAL A 159 -10.19 -10.98 -26.28
N LEU A 160 -10.78 -12.10 -26.73
CA LEU A 160 -12.16 -12.48 -26.43
C LEU A 160 -12.14 -13.79 -25.65
N VAL A 161 -12.59 -13.75 -24.42
CA VAL A 161 -12.82 -14.94 -23.58
C VAL A 161 -14.33 -15.14 -23.50
N LYS A 162 -14.83 -16.32 -23.87
CA LYS A 162 -16.26 -16.60 -23.89
C LYS A 162 -16.54 -17.96 -23.30
N GLU A 163 -17.36 -17.98 -22.23
CA GLU A 163 -17.84 -19.22 -21.62
C GLU A 163 -16.72 -20.22 -21.28
N VAL A 164 -15.56 -19.73 -20.76
CA VAL A 164 -14.43 -20.60 -20.46
C VAL A 164 -14.63 -21.30 -19.13
N TRP A 165 -14.57 -22.62 -19.20
CA TRP A 165 -14.61 -23.52 -18.05
C TRP A 165 -13.29 -24.26 -17.94
N PHE A 166 -12.76 -24.42 -16.74
CA PHE A 166 -11.50 -25.12 -16.53
C PHE A 166 -11.47 -25.86 -15.19
N ARG A 167 -10.93 -27.07 -15.20
CA ARG A 167 -10.57 -27.87 -14.02
C ARG A 167 -9.25 -28.58 -14.27
N TYR A 168 -8.49 -28.85 -13.22
CA TYR A 168 -7.20 -29.52 -13.34
C TYR A 168 -7.36 -31.01 -13.64
N GLU A 169 -8.31 -31.67 -13.00
CA GLU A 169 -8.58 -33.10 -13.17
C GLU A 169 -10.06 -33.34 -13.35
N LYS A 170 -10.41 -34.49 -13.97
CA LYS A 170 -11.80 -34.80 -14.36
C LYS A 170 -12.78 -34.84 -13.19
N ASP A 171 -12.30 -35.25 -12.01
CA ASP A 171 -13.10 -35.42 -10.80
C ASP A 171 -12.92 -34.27 -9.78
N THR A 172 -12.25 -33.18 -10.17
CA THR A 172 -12.07 -31.99 -9.32
C THR A 172 -13.11 -30.91 -9.64
N PRO A 173 -13.42 -30.03 -8.68
CA PRO A 173 -14.30 -28.89 -8.93
C PRO A 173 -13.75 -27.96 -10.01
N ASP A 174 -14.67 -27.33 -10.74
CA ASP A 174 -14.28 -26.31 -11.72
C ASP A 174 -13.62 -25.11 -11.03
N VAL A 175 -12.44 -24.75 -11.52
CA VAL A 175 -11.67 -23.58 -11.10
C VAL A 175 -12.17 -22.33 -11.82
N LEU A 176 -12.39 -22.44 -13.15
CA LEU A 176 -13.07 -21.40 -13.92
C LEU A 176 -14.48 -21.89 -14.26
N LYS A 177 -15.44 -20.98 -14.15
CA LYS A 177 -16.88 -21.32 -14.26
C LYS A 177 -17.59 -20.35 -15.19
N GLY A 178 -17.50 -20.61 -16.51
CA GLY A 178 -18.20 -19.80 -17.52
C GLY A 178 -17.69 -18.36 -17.61
N ILE A 179 -16.36 -18.16 -17.54
CA ILE A 179 -15.77 -16.83 -17.60
C ILE A 179 -15.97 -16.23 -18.99
N THR A 180 -16.50 -15.00 -19.02
CA THR A 180 -16.71 -14.24 -20.24
C THR A 180 -16.25 -12.80 -20.02
N PHE A 181 -15.32 -12.31 -20.84
CA PHE A 181 -14.90 -10.90 -20.89
C PHE A 181 -14.18 -10.59 -22.20
N GLN A 182 -14.00 -9.31 -22.49
CA GLN A 182 -13.29 -8.81 -23.66
C GLN A 182 -12.19 -7.85 -23.24
N VAL A 183 -11.06 -7.89 -23.94
CA VAL A 183 -9.95 -6.93 -23.74
C VAL A 183 -9.83 -6.09 -25.01
N PRO A 184 -10.11 -4.80 -24.96
CA PRO A 184 -9.92 -3.90 -26.11
C PRO A 184 -8.46 -3.78 -26.49
N GLU A 185 -8.17 -3.44 -27.75
CA GLU A 185 -6.82 -3.12 -28.18
C GLU A 185 -6.28 -1.87 -27.47
N ASN A 186 -4.96 -1.81 -27.28
CA ASN A 186 -4.25 -0.68 -26.69
C ASN A 186 -4.72 -0.30 -25.27
N THR A 187 -5.28 -1.26 -24.53
CA THR A 187 -5.71 -1.05 -23.14
C THR A 187 -4.80 -1.77 -22.15
N LEU A 188 -4.60 -1.19 -20.96
CA LEU A 188 -4.07 -1.87 -19.80
C LEU A 188 -5.24 -2.53 -19.06
N PHE A 189 -5.35 -3.84 -19.15
CA PHE A 189 -6.42 -4.61 -18.53
C PHE A 189 -5.91 -5.39 -17.33
N ALA A 190 -6.51 -5.21 -16.17
CA ALA A 190 -6.09 -5.88 -14.94
C ALA A 190 -7.10 -6.97 -14.54
N ILE A 191 -6.60 -8.18 -14.26
CA ILE A 191 -7.37 -9.26 -13.66
C ILE A 191 -6.99 -9.34 -12.18
N VAL A 192 -7.97 -9.14 -11.30
CA VAL A 192 -7.77 -9.12 -9.86
C VAL A 192 -8.56 -10.23 -9.17
N GLY A 193 -8.06 -10.71 -8.04
CA GLY A 193 -8.71 -11.78 -7.27
C GLY A 193 -7.77 -12.32 -6.20
N GLY A 194 -8.32 -13.01 -5.21
CA GLY A 194 -7.54 -13.70 -4.17
C GLY A 194 -6.73 -14.90 -4.72
N ASN A 195 -5.88 -15.47 -3.89
CA ASN A 195 -5.15 -16.68 -4.25
C ASN A 195 -6.15 -17.86 -4.41
N GLY A 196 -5.92 -18.68 -5.45
CA GLY A 196 -6.78 -19.84 -5.73
C GLY A 196 -8.11 -19.52 -6.46
N THR A 197 -8.37 -18.27 -6.86
CA THR A 197 -9.61 -17.88 -7.56
C THR A 197 -9.59 -18.15 -9.07
N GLY A 198 -8.49 -18.68 -9.62
CA GLY A 198 -8.40 -19.06 -11.03
C GLY A 198 -7.89 -17.95 -11.97
N LYS A 199 -7.33 -16.85 -11.43
CA LYS A 199 -6.70 -15.78 -12.22
C LYS A 199 -5.39 -16.20 -12.85
#